data_8100f4d4975762a1328eb3b8cad2f846
#
_entry.id   8100f4d4975762a1328eb3b8cad2f846
#
_cell.length_a   1.000
_cell.length_b   1.000
_cell.length_c   1.000
_cell.angle_alpha   90.00
_cell.angle_beta   90.00
_cell.angle_gamma   90.00
#
_symmetry.space_group_name_H-M   'P 1'
#
loop_
_entity.id
_entity.type
_entity.pdbx_description
1 polymer ?
#
loop_
_entity_poly.entity_id
_entity_poly.type
_entity_poly.pdbx_seq_one_letter_code
_entity_poly.pdbx_strand_id
1 'polypeptide(L)'
;GKYVIGEDKEVVEDEKKALFLETVAKHYPNTVTVDEIEKELENKLNTVEICEILLVLIYQRKIEVYNDKLTVNKEEKIKISDKYRKYVEYFAETKFPVISSYGLSGINDLGLDLLRANVFLLFDGTRTDDYIVEISKAKHARDEIKVDNTDSKAVETILKEYVATMRTIIEENFLNK
;
A
#
# COMPACT_ATOMS: atom_id res chain seq x y z
N GLY A 1 -19.75 -16.23 22.50
CA GLY A 1 -20.26 -15.64 21.24
C GLY A 1 -19.33 -16.02 20.12
N LYS A 2 -19.82 -15.93 18.88
CA LYS A 2 -18.99 -16.08 17.69
C LYS A 2 -18.91 -14.70 17.05
N TYR A 3 -17.70 -14.22 16.85
CA TYR A 3 -17.41 -12.92 16.24
C TYR A 3 -16.90 -13.16 14.82
N VAL A 4 -17.36 -12.40 13.85
CA VAL A 4 -16.94 -12.48 12.45
C VAL A 4 -16.13 -11.24 12.14
N ILE A 5 -14.86 -11.39 11.80
CA ILE A 5 -13.92 -10.28 11.63
C ILE A 5 -13.25 -10.37 10.26
N GLY A 6 -13.12 -9.22 9.62
CA GLY A 6 -12.45 -9.05 8.32
C GLY A 6 -13.30 -9.49 7.13
N GLU A 7 -12.75 -9.25 5.94
CA GLU A 7 -13.37 -9.63 4.66
C GLU A 7 -13.48 -11.14 4.50
N ASP A 8 -12.54 -11.90 5.06
CA ASP A 8 -12.51 -13.37 5.04
C ASP A 8 -13.50 -14.02 6.03
N LYS A 9 -14.26 -13.21 6.78
CA LYS A 9 -15.27 -13.68 7.74
C LYS A 9 -14.72 -14.70 8.76
N GLU A 10 -13.52 -14.43 9.28
CA GLU A 10 -12.93 -15.30 10.31
C GLU A 10 -13.82 -15.32 11.56
N VAL A 11 -14.14 -16.51 12.04
CA VAL A 11 -14.91 -16.72 13.26
C VAL A 11 -13.97 -16.77 14.46
N VAL A 12 -14.10 -15.81 15.37
CA VAL A 12 -13.34 -15.74 16.61
C VAL A 12 -14.28 -16.04 17.78
N GLU A 13 -13.94 -17.04 18.60
CA GLU A 13 -14.75 -17.44 19.75
C GLU A 13 -14.34 -16.73 21.06
N ASP A 14 -13.11 -16.23 21.13
CA ASP A 14 -12.57 -15.48 22.25
C ASP A 14 -12.99 -14.00 22.16
N GLU A 15 -13.74 -13.52 23.14
CA GLU A 15 -14.26 -12.16 23.19
C GLU A 15 -13.17 -11.11 23.26
N LYS A 16 -12.09 -11.37 24.02
CA LYS A 16 -10.96 -10.43 24.16
C LYS A 16 -10.20 -10.31 22.86
N LYS A 17 -9.96 -11.45 22.21
CA LYS A 17 -9.30 -11.49 20.89
C LYS A 17 -10.15 -10.81 19.83
N ALA A 18 -11.46 -11.00 19.84
CA ALA A 18 -12.37 -10.34 18.91
C ALA A 18 -12.34 -8.83 19.09
N LEU A 19 -12.46 -8.36 20.33
CA LEU A 19 -12.42 -6.93 20.66
C LEU A 19 -11.09 -6.27 20.23
N PHE A 20 -9.97 -6.97 20.47
CA PHE A 20 -8.65 -6.51 20.01
C PHE A 20 -8.60 -6.38 18.47
N LEU A 21 -9.02 -7.43 17.75
CA LEU A 21 -8.98 -7.43 16.28
C LEU A 21 -9.91 -6.38 15.67
N GLU A 22 -11.10 -6.16 16.23
CA GLU A 22 -12.01 -5.10 15.81
C GLU A 22 -11.38 -3.71 16.00
N THR A 23 -10.65 -3.51 17.12
CA THR A 23 -9.95 -2.25 17.38
C THR A 23 -8.83 -2.01 16.37
N VAL A 24 -7.99 -3.02 16.12
CA VAL A 24 -6.92 -2.92 15.12
C VAL A 24 -7.48 -2.68 13.71
N ALA A 25 -8.55 -3.39 13.34
CA ALA A 25 -9.18 -3.27 12.02
C ALA A 25 -9.70 -1.85 11.72
N LYS A 26 -10.12 -1.08 12.72
CA LYS A 26 -10.55 0.32 12.54
C LYS A 26 -9.43 1.23 12.04
N HIS A 27 -8.20 0.90 12.35
CA HIS A 27 -7.03 1.68 11.95
C HIS A 27 -6.50 1.30 10.56
N TYR A 28 -6.90 0.14 10.03
CA TYR A 28 -6.47 -0.28 8.71
C TYR A 28 -6.81 0.77 7.63
N PRO A 29 -5.88 1.11 6.73
CA PRO A 29 -4.56 0.49 6.47
C PRO A 29 -3.39 1.08 7.28
N ASN A 30 -3.63 1.93 8.26
CA ASN A 30 -2.58 2.48 9.10
C ASN A 30 -2.22 1.50 10.22
N THR A 31 -0.99 1.60 10.74
CA THR A 31 -0.63 0.89 11.96
C THR A 31 -1.12 1.64 13.20
N VAL A 32 -1.37 0.89 14.26
CA VAL A 32 -1.76 1.40 15.58
C VAL A 32 -0.77 0.90 16.63
N THR A 33 -0.45 1.72 17.62
CA THR A 33 0.45 1.33 18.72
C THR A 33 -0.31 0.59 19.82
N VAL A 34 0.41 -0.18 20.65
CA VAL A 34 -0.18 -0.87 21.81
C VAL A 34 -0.84 0.13 22.77
N ASP A 35 -0.18 1.29 23.01
CA ASP A 35 -0.72 2.34 23.88
C ASP A 35 -2.03 2.94 23.35
N GLU A 36 -2.17 3.08 22.03
CA GLU A 36 -3.41 3.54 21.40
C GLU A 36 -4.52 2.50 21.55
N ILE A 37 -4.21 1.21 21.33
CA ILE A 37 -5.15 0.11 21.51
C ILE A 37 -5.64 0.07 22.97
N GLU A 38 -4.73 0.16 23.94
CA GLU A 38 -5.07 0.14 25.37
C GLU A 38 -6.01 1.28 25.75
N LYS A 39 -5.76 2.49 25.23
CA LYS A 39 -6.64 3.65 25.44
C LYS A 39 -8.03 3.46 24.84
N GLU A 40 -8.10 2.92 23.61
CA GLU A 40 -9.39 2.70 22.95
C GLU A 40 -10.21 1.61 23.61
N LEU A 41 -9.57 0.63 24.22
CA LEU A 41 -10.22 -0.45 24.91
C LEU A 41 -10.73 -0.07 26.32
N GLU A 42 -10.44 1.18 26.79
CA GLU A 42 -10.98 1.74 28.04
C GLU A 42 -10.90 0.75 29.24
N ASN A 43 -9.75 0.16 29.44
CA ASN A 43 -9.49 -0.84 30.50
C ASN A 43 -10.22 -2.19 30.34
N LYS A 44 -10.83 -2.49 29.21
CA LYS A 44 -11.39 -3.83 28.93
C LYS A 44 -10.31 -4.88 28.76
N LEU A 45 -9.14 -4.46 28.27
CA LEU A 45 -7.90 -5.24 28.19
C LEU A 45 -6.76 -4.43 28.78
N ASN A 46 -5.92 -5.06 29.59
CA ASN A 46 -4.67 -4.44 30.04
C ASN A 46 -3.51 -4.76 29.09
N THR A 47 -2.39 -4.06 29.24
CA THR A 47 -1.20 -4.23 28.40
C THR A 47 -0.73 -5.69 28.31
N VAL A 48 -0.80 -6.46 29.40
CA VAL A 48 -0.37 -7.87 29.41
C VAL A 48 -1.27 -8.72 28.53
N GLU A 49 -2.58 -8.57 28.65
CA GLU A 49 -3.57 -9.29 27.83
C GLU A 49 -3.42 -8.93 26.34
N ILE A 50 -3.18 -7.65 26.04
CA ILE A 50 -2.92 -7.20 24.66
C ILE A 50 -1.65 -7.85 24.12
N CYS A 51 -0.55 -7.89 24.89
CA CYS A 51 0.70 -8.53 24.48
C CYS A 51 0.53 -10.04 24.27
N GLU A 52 -0.22 -10.72 25.12
CA GLU A 52 -0.52 -12.16 24.96
C GLU A 52 -1.29 -12.44 23.66
N ILE A 53 -2.32 -11.64 23.36
CA ILE A 53 -3.08 -11.75 22.11
C ILE A 53 -2.17 -11.48 20.92
N LEU A 54 -1.33 -10.40 20.98
CA LEU A 54 -0.38 -10.07 19.93
C LEU A 54 0.58 -11.22 19.64
N LEU A 55 1.19 -11.81 20.67
CA LEU A 55 2.12 -12.92 20.50
C LEU A 55 1.49 -14.10 19.77
N VAL A 56 0.24 -14.46 20.12
CA VAL A 56 -0.51 -15.52 19.45
C VAL A 56 -0.77 -15.18 17.99
N LEU A 57 -1.19 -13.93 17.69
CA LEU A 57 -1.51 -13.49 16.35
C LEU A 57 -0.26 -13.37 15.45
N ILE A 58 0.87 -12.94 16.00
CA ILE A 58 2.17 -12.90 15.31
C ILE A 58 2.61 -14.32 14.97
N TYR A 59 2.53 -15.24 15.94
CA TYR A 59 2.87 -16.66 15.72
C TYR A 59 1.99 -17.28 14.62
N GLN A 60 0.72 -16.92 14.58
CA GLN A 60 -0.24 -17.35 13.56
C GLN A 60 -0.07 -16.61 12.22
N ARG A 61 0.84 -15.64 12.12
CA ARG A 61 1.06 -14.77 10.95
C ARG A 61 -0.19 -13.98 10.52
N LYS A 62 -1.04 -13.62 11.48
CA LYS A 62 -2.27 -12.85 11.25
C LYS A 62 -2.08 -11.35 11.44
N ILE A 63 -1.03 -10.96 12.13
CA ILE A 63 -0.64 -9.57 12.38
C ILE A 63 0.85 -9.44 12.12
N GLU A 64 1.24 -8.31 11.55
CA GLU A 64 2.62 -7.86 11.40
C GLU A 64 2.90 -6.72 12.38
N VAL A 65 4.14 -6.69 12.88
CA VAL A 65 4.60 -5.65 13.81
C VAL A 65 5.73 -4.87 13.16
N TYR A 66 5.65 -3.56 13.24
CA TYR A 66 6.63 -2.62 12.68
C TYR A 66 7.28 -1.83 13.81
N ASN A 67 8.54 -1.43 13.63
CA ASN A 67 9.26 -0.58 14.58
C ASN A 67 8.75 0.87 14.58
N ASP A 68 8.19 1.30 13.45
CA ASP A 68 7.71 2.66 13.26
C ASP A 68 6.21 2.67 12.97
N LYS A 69 5.53 3.73 13.41
CA LYS A 69 4.14 3.96 13.02
C LYS A 69 4.04 4.25 11.53
N LEU A 70 3.33 3.40 10.81
CA LEU A 70 3.11 3.54 9.38
C LEU A 70 1.72 4.16 9.15
N THR A 71 1.67 5.13 8.25
CA THR A 71 0.43 5.79 7.84
C THR A 71 0.38 5.84 6.33
N VAL A 72 -0.69 5.32 5.75
CA VAL A 72 -0.90 5.39 4.30
C VAL A 72 -1.26 6.82 3.92
N ASN A 73 -0.52 7.36 2.96
CA ASN A 73 -0.82 8.68 2.41
C ASN A 73 -1.88 8.54 1.32
N LYS A 74 -3.08 9.05 1.57
CA LYS A 74 -4.21 9.07 0.62
C LYS A 74 -4.48 10.47 0.05
N GLU A 75 -3.48 11.33 0.04
CA GLU A 75 -3.60 12.66 -0.57
C GLU A 75 -3.93 12.55 -2.07
N GLU A 76 -4.65 13.53 -2.59
CA GLU A 76 -4.99 13.61 -4.02
C GLU A 76 -3.74 13.56 -4.91
N LYS A 77 -2.65 14.20 -4.46
CA LYS A 77 -1.38 14.30 -5.17
C LYS A 77 -0.28 13.57 -4.39
N ILE A 78 -0.11 12.30 -4.65
CA ILE A 78 0.91 11.47 -4.00
C ILE A 78 2.30 11.76 -4.56
N LYS A 79 3.28 11.77 -3.66
CA LYS A 79 4.72 11.82 -4.02
C LYS A 79 5.37 10.49 -3.63
N ILE A 80 5.95 9.80 -4.61
CA ILE A 80 6.89 8.70 -4.31
C ILE A 80 8.12 9.26 -3.60
N SER A 81 8.59 8.60 -2.53
CA SER A 81 9.72 9.08 -1.74
C SER A 81 10.99 9.20 -2.61
N ASP A 82 11.86 10.13 -2.25
CA ASP A 82 13.09 10.40 -3.01
C ASP A 82 14.02 9.18 -3.06
N LYS A 83 13.95 8.31 -2.05
CA LYS A 83 14.69 7.05 -2.02
C LYS A 83 14.22 6.12 -3.14
N TYR A 84 12.91 5.87 -3.24
CA TYR A 84 12.36 4.98 -4.25
C TYR A 84 12.44 5.59 -5.65
N ARG A 85 12.30 6.92 -5.78
CA ARG A 85 12.51 7.63 -7.03
C ARG A 85 13.88 7.31 -7.64
N LYS A 86 14.95 7.36 -6.85
CA LYS A 86 16.30 7.02 -7.29
C LYS A 86 16.43 5.58 -7.80
N TYR A 87 15.75 4.62 -7.18
CA TYR A 87 15.74 3.23 -7.67
C TYR A 87 15.02 3.12 -9.01
N VAL A 88 13.89 3.82 -9.16
CA VAL A 88 13.13 3.81 -10.43
C VAL A 88 13.93 4.48 -11.55
N GLU A 89 14.60 5.60 -11.27
CA GLU A 89 15.50 6.28 -12.20
C GLU A 89 16.66 5.36 -12.62
N TYR A 90 17.31 4.70 -11.66
CA TYR A 90 18.38 3.73 -11.93
C TYR A 90 17.88 2.57 -12.80
N PHE A 91 16.67 2.04 -12.54
CA PHE A 91 16.06 1.04 -13.39
C PHE A 91 15.83 1.55 -14.82
N ALA A 92 15.32 2.77 -14.99
CA ALA A 92 15.05 3.34 -16.29
C ALA A 92 16.34 3.43 -17.14
N GLU A 93 17.50 3.67 -16.51
CA GLU A 93 18.80 3.74 -17.16
C GLU A 93 19.40 2.34 -17.44
N THR A 94 19.39 1.46 -16.43
CA THR A 94 20.13 0.19 -16.47
C THR A 94 19.28 -1.01 -16.85
N LYS A 95 17.95 -0.88 -16.74
CA LYS A 95 16.95 -1.95 -16.90
C LYS A 95 17.16 -3.13 -15.93
N PHE A 96 17.74 -2.86 -14.78
CA PHE A 96 17.95 -3.84 -13.73
C PHE A 96 16.69 -3.89 -12.82
N PRO A 97 15.86 -4.96 -12.87
CA PRO A 97 14.48 -4.93 -12.43
C PRO A 97 14.27 -5.23 -10.94
N VAL A 98 15.14 -4.77 -10.04
CA VAL A 98 14.99 -5.13 -8.62
C VAL A 98 14.64 -3.93 -7.77
N ILE A 99 13.37 -3.83 -7.41
CA ILE A 99 12.92 -3.02 -6.27
C ILE A 99 12.12 -3.93 -5.35
N SER A 100 12.64 -4.17 -4.16
CA SER A 100 11.87 -4.74 -3.05
C SER A 100 11.35 -3.60 -2.19
N SER A 101 10.08 -3.67 -1.82
CA SER A 101 9.44 -2.72 -0.92
C SER A 101 8.78 -3.43 0.25
N TYR A 102 8.65 -2.74 1.36
CA TYR A 102 7.87 -3.19 2.50
C TYR A 102 6.49 -2.56 2.44
N GLY A 103 5.46 -3.37 2.55
CA GLY A 103 4.07 -2.92 2.48
C GLY A 103 3.14 -3.70 3.39
N LEU A 104 1.85 -3.49 3.21
CA LEU A 104 0.79 -4.15 4.00
C LEU A 104 0.81 -5.68 3.87
N SER A 105 1.34 -6.20 2.79
CA SER A 105 1.50 -7.64 2.54
C SER A 105 2.93 -8.17 2.78
N GLY A 106 3.76 -7.41 3.49
CA GLY A 106 5.15 -7.76 3.78
C GLY A 106 6.15 -7.26 2.73
N ILE A 107 7.19 -8.05 2.43
CA ILE A 107 8.18 -7.70 1.41
C ILE A 107 7.62 -8.05 0.04
N ASN A 108 7.52 -7.05 -0.82
CA ASN A 108 7.06 -7.20 -2.20
C ASN A 108 8.15 -6.84 -3.18
N ASP A 109 8.31 -7.66 -4.19
CA ASP A 109 9.13 -7.34 -5.35
C ASP A 109 8.29 -6.59 -6.37
N LEU A 110 8.57 -5.30 -6.52
CA LEU A 110 7.94 -4.50 -7.55
C LEU A 110 8.60 -4.84 -8.89
N GLY A 111 7.98 -5.74 -9.64
CA GLY A 111 8.42 -6.03 -11.01
C GLY A 111 8.27 -4.78 -11.88
N LEU A 112 9.36 -4.05 -12.10
CA LEU A 112 9.36 -2.87 -12.95
C LEU A 112 9.49 -3.26 -14.42
N ASP A 113 8.66 -2.64 -15.25
CA ASP A 113 8.86 -2.48 -16.67
C ASP A 113 9.00 -0.99 -17.02
N LEU A 114 9.30 -0.66 -18.27
CA LEU A 114 9.48 0.73 -18.66
C LEU A 114 8.22 1.57 -18.52
N LEU A 115 7.04 0.99 -18.69
CA LEU A 115 5.77 1.68 -18.50
C LEU A 115 5.56 2.00 -17.03
N ARG A 116 5.74 1.01 -16.15
CA ARG A 116 5.67 1.20 -14.68
C ARG A 116 6.65 2.25 -14.20
N ALA A 117 7.90 2.17 -14.61
CA ALA A 117 8.91 3.14 -14.22
C ALA A 117 8.52 4.56 -14.65
N ASN A 118 8.05 4.74 -15.88
CA ASN A 118 7.61 6.05 -16.35
C ASN A 118 6.40 6.59 -15.57
N VAL A 119 5.42 5.75 -15.26
CA VAL A 119 4.25 6.15 -14.48
C VAL A 119 4.64 6.46 -13.03
N PHE A 120 5.47 5.64 -12.37
CA PHE A 120 5.96 5.91 -11.03
C PHE A 120 6.65 7.27 -10.91
N LEU A 121 7.49 7.63 -11.89
CA LEU A 121 8.20 8.90 -11.87
C LEU A 121 7.29 10.13 -12.01
N LEU A 122 6.05 9.95 -12.47
CA LEU A 122 5.05 11.01 -12.54
C LEU A 122 4.37 11.31 -11.19
N PHE A 123 4.44 10.39 -10.22
CA PHE A 123 3.96 10.60 -8.85
C PHE A 123 4.96 11.44 -8.06
N ASP A 124 4.98 12.75 -8.28
CA ASP A 124 5.93 13.69 -7.70
C ASP A 124 5.32 14.66 -6.66
N GLY A 125 4.05 14.46 -6.30
CA GLY A 125 3.31 15.31 -5.37
C GLY A 125 2.72 16.56 -5.99
N THR A 126 2.87 16.77 -7.30
CA THR A 126 2.34 17.95 -7.99
C THR A 126 1.18 17.64 -8.93
N ARG A 127 0.99 16.38 -9.28
CA ARG A 127 0.06 15.90 -10.30
C ARG A 127 -1.07 15.08 -9.72
N THR A 128 -2.27 15.26 -10.27
CA THR A 128 -3.42 14.38 -10.04
C THR A 128 -3.32 13.15 -10.94
N ASP A 129 -4.05 12.09 -10.62
CA ASP A 129 -4.08 10.87 -11.43
C ASP A 129 -4.54 11.13 -12.87
N ASP A 130 -5.57 11.95 -13.04
CA ASP A 130 -6.04 12.34 -14.39
C ASP A 130 -4.94 13.05 -15.20
N TYR A 131 -4.17 13.92 -14.55
CA TYR A 131 -3.07 14.60 -15.24
C TYR A 131 -1.91 13.63 -15.56
N ILE A 132 -1.66 12.64 -14.71
CA ILE A 132 -0.69 11.56 -15.00
C ILE A 132 -1.14 10.75 -16.21
N VAL A 133 -2.44 10.42 -16.31
CA VAL A 133 -3.00 9.74 -17.50
C VAL A 133 -2.78 10.56 -18.76
N GLU A 134 -3.07 11.86 -18.74
CA GLU A 134 -2.87 12.73 -19.91
C GLU A 134 -1.40 12.83 -20.35
N ILE A 135 -0.46 12.95 -19.41
CA ILE A 135 0.98 12.91 -19.70
C ILE A 135 1.35 11.56 -20.32
N SER A 136 0.85 10.46 -19.78
CA SER A 136 1.16 9.11 -20.26
C SER A 136 0.59 8.89 -21.67
N LYS A 137 -0.60 9.41 -21.98
CA LYS A 137 -1.15 9.41 -23.36
C LYS A 137 -0.24 10.19 -24.32
N ALA A 138 0.21 11.38 -23.90
CA ALA A 138 1.12 12.19 -24.71
C ALA A 138 2.47 11.50 -24.93
N LYS A 139 3.01 10.81 -23.94
CA LYS A 139 4.23 9.99 -24.06
C LYS A 139 4.02 8.79 -24.98
N HIS A 140 2.87 8.11 -24.90
CA HIS A 140 2.53 7.01 -25.79
C HIS A 140 2.44 7.49 -27.25
N ALA A 141 1.80 8.64 -27.50
CA ALA A 141 1.69 9.22 -28.84
C ALA A 141 3.05 9.62 -29.47
N ARG A 142 4.07 9.78 -28.63
CA ARG A 142 5.47 10.08 -29.07
C ARG A 142 6.39 8.86 -29.06
N ASP A 143 5.83 7.64 -28.89
CA ASP A 143 6.59 6.39 -28.77
C ASP A 143 7.61 6.36 -27.58
N GLU A 144 7.44 7.23 -26.59
CA GLU A 144 8.30 7.25 -25.39
C GLU A 144 7.94 6.10 -24.42
N ILE A 145 6.66 5.69 -24.41
CA ILE A 145 6.17 4.52 -23.69
C ILE A 145 5.27 3.69 -24.62
N LYS A 146 5.22 2.38 -24.40
CA LYS A 146 4.40 1.47 -25.20
C LYS A 146 3.22 0.95 -24.37
N VAL A 147 2.03 1.08 -24.93
CA VAL A 147 0.81 0.40 -24.50
C VAL A 147 0.38 -0.52 -25.64
N ASP A 148 0.17 -1.79 -25.36
CA ASP A 148 -0.14 -2.79 -26.37
C ASP A 148 -1.60 -2.63 -26.88
N ASN A 149 -1.91 -1.45 -27.40
CA ASN A 149 -3.16 -1.16 -28.08
C ASN A 149 -3.01 0.04 -29.03
N THR A 150 -3.74 0.02 -30.12
CA THR A 150 -3.75 1.12 -31.12
C THR A 150 -5.02 1.96 -31.07
N ASP A 151 -6.08 1.51 -30.40
CA ASP A 151 -7.30 2.29 -30.20
C ASP A 151 -7.10 3.31 -29.07
N SER A 152 -7.26 4.57 -29.39
CA SER A 152 -7.07 5.68 -28.45
C SER A 152 -7.96 5.60 -27.20
N LYS A 153 -9.19 5.11 -27.31
CA LYS A 153 -10.08 4.94 -26.14
C LYS A 153 -9.64 3.77 -25.28
N ALA A 154 -9.22 2.67 -25.90
CA ALA A 154 -8.67 1.52 -25.18
C ALA A 154 -7.36 1.89 -24.47
N VAL A 155 -6.47 2.64 -25.12
CA VAL A 155 -5.24 3.16 -24.51
C VAL A 155 -5.54 4.02 -23.28
N GLU A 156 -6.52 4.92 -23.35
CA GLU A 156 -6.90 5.75 -22.20
C GLU A 156 -7.42 4.92 -21.03
N THR A 157 -8.27 3.92 -21.31
CA THR A 157 -8.81 3.02 -20.26
C THR A 157 -7.70 2.24 -19.61
N ILE A 158 -6.79 1.65 -20.39
CA ILE A 158 -5.63 0.90 -19.90
C ILE A 158 -4.74 1.79 -19.02
N LEU A 159 -4.48 3.02 -19.45
CA LEU A 159 -3.65 3.95 -18.67
C LEU A 159 -4.32 4.39 -17.37
N LYS A 160 -5.65 4.59 -17.34
CA LYS A 160 -6.40 4.88 -16.11
C LYS A 160 -6.31 3.75 -15.10
N GLU A 161 -6.54 2.52 -15.54
CA GLU A 161 -6.41 1.32 -14.70
C GLU A 161 -4.97 1.18 -14.20
N TYR A 162 -4.00 1.46 -15.05
CA TYR A 162 -2.60 1.37 -14.72
C TYR A 162 -2.17 2.41 -13.67
N VAL A 163 -2.58 3.67 -13.84
CA VAL A 163 -2.31 4.75 -12.88
C VAL A 163 -2.96 4.44 -11.53
N ALA A 164 -4.22 3.97 -11.52
CA ALA A 164 -4.91 3.57 -10.30
C ALA A 164 -4.17 2.42 -9.57
N THR A 165 -3.74 1.40 -10.33
CA THR A 165 -2.96 0.28 -9.77
C THR A 165 -1.63 0.76 -9.20
N MET A 166 -0.90 1.63 -9.92
CA MET A 166 0.37 2.18 -9.43
C MET A 166 0.17 3.02 -8.17
N ARG A 167 -0.90 3.81 -8.11
CA ARG A 167 -1.28 4.56 -6.90
C ARG A 167 -1.48 3.62 -5.71
N THR A 168 -2.28 2.58 -5.86
CA THR A 168 -2.50 1.57 -4.81
C THR A 168 -1.19 0.94 -4.35
N ILE A 169 -0.32 0.55 -5.29
CA ILE A 169 1.00 0.01 -4.95
C ILE A 169 1.83 1.01 -4.14
N ILE A 170 1.84 2.29 -4.51
CA ILE A 170 2.58 3.33 -3.78
C ILE A 170 2.02 3.50 -2.36
N GLU A 171 0.71 3.52 -2.20
CA GLU A 171 0.04 3.67 -0.91
C GLU A 171 0.28 2.47 0.00
N GLU A 172 0.02 1.25 -0.49
CA GLU A 172 0.08 0.01 0.28
C GLU A 172 1.50 -0.44 0.60
N ASN A 173 2.46 -0.10 -0.23
CA ASN A 173 3.87 -0.41 0.00
C ASN A 173 4.63 0.73 0.69
N PHE A 174 3.93 1.76 1.17
CA PHE A 174 4.53 2.90 1.86
C PHE A 174 5.66 3.58 1.08
N LEU A 175 5.59 3.53 -0.25
CA LEU A 175 6.61 4.12 -1.13
C LEU A 175 6.56 5.65 -1.16
N ASN A 176 5.56 6.24 -0.52
CA ASN A 176 5.32 7.67 -0.39
C ASN A 176 5.94 8.29 0.88
N LYS A 177 6.80 7.56 1.61
CA LYS A 177 7.47 8.02 2.84
C LYS A 177 8.96 8.25 2.65
#